data_39747b0710b8759855da03425c4d9900
#
_entry.id   39747b0710b8759855da03425c4d9900
#
_cell.length_a   1.000
_cell.length_b   1.000
_cell.length_c   1.000
_cell.angle_alpha   90.00
_cell.angle_beta   90.00
_cell.angle_gamma   90.00
#
_symmetry.space_group_name_H-M   'P 1'
#
loop_
_entity.id
_entity.type
_entity.pdbx_description
1 polymer ?
#
loop_
_entity_poly.entity_id
_entity_poly.type
_entity_poly.pdbx_seq_one_letter_code
_entity_poly.pdbx_strand_id
1 'polypeptide(L)'
;VGSPNISVVDGSWHLPTMRRDPWAEFESGHIPGAIFFDIDQIADTENSLPHMIPGAEQFATQVSALGIDNDDHVVAYDTTGIGSAARVWWMFRLFGHNHVSVLNGGLPAWQRSGGSMTNKISSSSATDFSARLNKSLLRTIDELKRNVKTDLEQILDARSYGRFTGREPEPRPGLRSGHIPNSLNLPFP
;
A
#
# COMPACT_ATOMS: atom_id res chain seq x y z
N VAL A 1 21.60 -2.58 -3.56
CA VAL A 1 20.53 -3.43 -4.05
C VAL A 1 21.21 -4.54 -4.84
N GLY A 2 21.04 -5.77 -4.49
CA GLY A 2 21.78 -6.91 -5.06
C GLY A 2 22.12 -7.98 -4.02
N SER A 3 21.58 -7.81 -2.80
CA SER A 3 21.60 -8.89 -1.82
C SER A 3 20.55 -9.93 -2.23
N PRO A 4 20.87 -11.22 -2.26
CA PRO A 4 19.96 -12.26 -2.76
C PRO A 4 18.66 -12.39 -1.98
N ASN A 5 18.51 -11.68 -0.85
CA ASN A 5 17.34 -11.76 0.02
C ASN A 5 16.66 -10.39 0.22
N ILE A 6 16.82 -9.45 -0.70
CA ILE A 6 16.14 -8.14 -0.64
C ILE A 6 15.35 -7.90 -1.92
N SER A 7 14.03 -7.81 -1.80
CA SER A 7 13.11 -7.43 -2.85
C SER A 7 12.68 -5.98 -2.67
N VAL A 8 13.13 -5.08 -3.55
CA VAL A 8 12.73 -3.67 -3.55
C VAL A 8 11.45 -3.53 -4.35
N VAL A 9 10.45 -2.88 -3.79
CA VAL A 9 9.09 -2.83 -4.36
C VAL A 9 8.63 -1.39 -4.49
N ASP A 10 8.30 -0.97 -5.70
CA ASP A 10 7.62 0.30 -5.97
C ASP A 10 6.11 0.11 -5.82
N GLY A 11 5.55 0.66 -4.76
CA GLY A 11 4.12 0.67 -4.50
C GLY A 11 3.47 2.02 -4.77
N SER A 12 3.98 2.78 -5.73
CA SER A 12 3.42 4.09 -6.09
C SER A 12 1.99 3.96 -6.59
N TRP A 13 1.14 4.81 -6.04
CA TRP A 13 -0.24 4.98 -6.47
C TRP A 13 -0.66 6.44 -6.29
N HIS A 14 -1.47 6.96 -7.20
CA HIS A 14 -1.89 8.35 -7.20
C HIS A 14 -3.40 8.48 -7.27
N LEU A 15 -3.94 9.51 -6.60
CA LEU A 15 -5.34 9.86 -6.77
C LEU A 15 -5.62 10.23 -8.25
N PRO A 16 -6.75 9.82 -8.83
CA PRO A 16 -7.10 10.15 -10.22
C PRO A 16 -7.05 11.66 -10.53
N THR A 17 -7.32 12.49 -9.52
CA THR A 17 -7.25 13.95 -9.62
C THR A 17 -5.83 14.50 -9.85
N MET A 18 -4.80 13.72 -9.52
CA MET A 18 -3.39 14.11 -9.71
C MET A 18 -2.93 13.95 -11.17
N ARG A 19 -3.67 13.20 -11.99
CA ARG A 19 -3.35 12.93 -13.40
C ARG A 19 -1.92 12.40 -13.61
N ARG A 20 -1.47 11.58 -12.68
CA ARG A 20 -0.18 10.88 -12.72
C ARG A 20 -0.44 9.41 -13.05
N ASP A 21 0.50 8.80 -13.77
CA ASP A 21 0.51 7.37 -14.09
C ASP A 21 1.70 6.72 -13.39
N PRO A 22 1.46 5.92 -12.33
CA PRO A 22 2.55 5.33 -11.56
C PRO A 22 3.36 4.30 -12.35
N TRP A 23 2.75 3.61 -13.30
CA TRP A 23 3.47 2.67 -14.17
C TRP A 23 4.40 3.42 -15.14
N ALA A 24 3.90 4.45 -15.82
CA ALA A 24 4.72 5.26 -16.71
C ALA A 24 5.87 5.96 -15.96
N GLU A 25 5.66 6.37 -14.71
CA GLU A 25 6.71 6.92 -13.86
C GLU A 25 7.76 5.84 -13.54
N PHE A 26 7.35 4.63 -13.18
CA PHE A 26 8.24 3.50 -12.95
C PHE A 26 9.08 3.17 -14.18
N GLU A 27 8.45 3.11 -15.37
CA GLU A 27 9.17 2.88 -16.64
C GLU A 27 10.18 3.99 -16.95
N SER A 28 9.87 5.23 -16.57
CA SER A 28 10.79 6.36 -16.82
C SER A 28 11.99 6.36 -15.89
N GLY A 29 11.85 5.83 -14.66
CA GLY A 29 12.95 5.72 -13.72
C GLY A 29 12.56 5.22 -12.34
N HIS A 30 13.23 4.15 -11.91
CA HIS A 30 13.01 3.47 -10.63
C HIS A 30 14.33 3.07 -9.97
N ILE A 31 14.29 2.59 -8.74
CA ILE A 31 15.46 2.03 -8.02
C ILE A 31 15.89 0.75 -8.74
N PRO A 32 17.18 0.57 -9.08
CA PRO A 32 17.67 -0.63 -9.77
C PRO A 32 17.24 -1.92 -9.09
N GLY A 33 16.63 -2.83 -9.87
CA GLY A 33 16.11 -4.10 -9.37
C GLY A 33 14.74 -4.00 -8.68
N ALA A 34 14.14 -2.82 -8.66
CA ALA A 34 12.79 -2.68 -8.10
C ALA A 34 11.74 -3.39 -8.96
N ILE A 35 10.71 -3.86 -8.29
CA ILE A 35 9.54 -4.53 -8.83
C ILE A 35 8.33 -3.59 -8.66
N PHE A 36 7.53 -3.40 -9.69
CA PHE A 36 6.31 -2.60 -9.57
C PHE A 36 5.18 -3.43 -8.94
N PHE A 37 4.63 -2.91 -7.84
CA PHE A 37 3.49 -3.50 -7.14
C PHE A 37 2.23 -2.69 -7.46
N ASP A 38 1.46 -3.17 -8.41
CA ASP A 38 0.21 -2.53 -8.81
C ASP A 38 -0.87 -2.71 -7.75
N ILE A 39 -1.12 -1.67 -6.97
CA ILE A 39 -2.11 -1.66 -5.88
C ILE A 39 -3.54 -1.86 -6.42
N ASP A 40 -3.83 -1.44 -7.66
CA ASP A 40 -5.15 -1.59 -8.27
C ASP A 40 -5.39 -3.04 -8.72
N GLN A 41 -4.35 -3.73 -9.18
CA GLN A 41 -4.43 -5.12 -9.62
C GLN A 41 -4.29 -6.10 -8.45
N ILE A 42 -3.42 -5.79 -7.47
CA ILE A 42 -3.23 -6.61 -6.27
C ILE A 42 -4.30 -6.23 -5.23
N ALA A 43 -5.55 -6.45 -5.62
CA ALA A 43 -6.76 -6.12 -4.88
C ALA A 43 -7.87 -7.13 -5.21
N ASP A 44 -8.95 -7.14 -4.45
CA ASP A 44 -10.19 -7.82 -4.83
C ASP A 44 -10.88 -7.01 -5.94
N THR A 45 -10.54 -7.33 -7.19
CA THR A 45 -11.04 -6.64 -8.38
C THR A 45 -12.49 -6.97 -8.73
N GLU A 46 -13.08 -8.02 -8.12
CA GLU A 46 -14.49 -8.36 -8.25
C GLU A 46 -15.39 -7.48 -7.38
N ASN A 47 -14.80 -6.77 -6.41
CA ASN A 47 -15.53 -5.87 -5.54
C ASN A 47 -15.80 -4.53 -6.23
N SER A 48 -16.99 -3.98 -6.05
CA SER A 48 -17.36 -2.66 -6.59
C SER A 48 -16.63 -1.49 -5.92
N LEU A 49 -16.03 -1.71 -4.74
CA LEU A 49 -15.21 -0.72 -4.04
C LEU A 49 -13.74 -0.89 -4.44
N PRO A 50 -13.02 0.21 -4.67
CA PRO A 50 -11.61 0.14 -5.06
C PRO A 50 -10.73 -0.34 -3.91
N HIS A 51 -9.63 -1.00 -4.24
CA HIS A 51 -8.56 -1.40 -3.31
C HIS A 51 -9.04 -2.31 -2.17
N MET A 52 -10.09 -3.06 -2.36
CA MET A 52 -10.49 -4.07 -1.37
C MET A 52 -9.42 -5.15 -1.27
N ILE A 53 -9.30 -5.74 -0.08
CA ILE A 53 -8.25 -6.72 0.21
C ILE A 53 -8.55 -8.02 -0.55
N PRO A 54 -7.59 -8.55 -1.33
CA PRO A 54 -7.77 -9.82 -2.04
C PRO A 54 -7.81 -11.00 -1.07
N GLY A 55 -8.23 -12.16 -1.56
CA GLY A 55 -8.05 -13.42 -0.85
C GLY A 55 -6.56 -13.77 -0.68
N ALA A 56 -6.23 -14.59 0.33
CA ALA A 56 -4.85 -14.96 0.60
C ALA A 56 -4.21 -15.72 -0.57
N GLU A 57 -4.95 -16.60 -1.22
CA GLU A 57 -4.49 -17.37 -2.40
C GLU A 57 -4.22 -16.43 -3.59
N GLN A 58 -5.13 -15.48 -3.84
CA GLN A 58 -4.95 -14.47 -4.89
C GLN A 58 -3.71 -13.62 -4.63
N PHE A 59 -3.54 -13.14 -3.39
CA PHE A 59 -2.33 -12.37 -3.02
C PHE A 59 -1.06 -13.19 -3.21
N ALA A 60 -1.04 -14.45 -2.75
CA ALA A 60 0.10 -15.34 -2.93
C ALA A 60 0.46 -15.53 -4.40
N THR A 61 -0.53 -15.81 -5.25
CA THR A 61 -0.33 -15.99 -6.69
C THR A 61 0.25 -14.73 -7.34
N GLN A 62 -0.29 -13.55 -7.01
CA GLN A 62 0.16 -12.29 -7.58
C GLN A 62 1.57 -11.93 -7.13
N VAL A 63 1.89 -12.12 -5.84
CA VAL A 63 3.24 -11.87 -5.29
C VAL A 63 4.27 -12.87 -5.84
N SER A 64 3.90 -14.14 -5.98
CA SER A 64 4.72 -15.16 -6.65
C SER A 64 5.07 -14.76 -8.08
N ALA A 65 4.09 -14.26 -8.83
CA ALA A 65 4.31 -13.79 -10.21
C ALA A 65 5.27 -12.59 -10.31
N LEU A 66 5.37 -11.79 -9.25
CA LEU A 66 6.35 -10.71 -9.13
C LEU A 66 7.76 -11.22 -8.81
N GLY A 67 7.93 -12.50 -8.49
CA GLY A 67 9.21 -13.11 -8.14
C GLY A 67 9.67 -12.80 -6.72
N ILE A 68 8.75 -12.47 -5.81
CA ILE A 68 9.04 -12.25 -4.40
C ILE A 68 8.85 -13.58 -3.66
N ASP A 69 9.83 -13.92 -2.79
CA ASP A 69 9.82 -15.15 -1.99
C ASP A 69 9.50 -14.86 -0.51
N ASN A 70 9.06 -15.89 0.22
CA ASN A 70 8.81 -15.76 1.66
C ASN A 70 10.08 -15.47 2.49
N ASP A 71 11.25 -15.81 1.97
CA ASP A 71 12.54 -15.54 2.62
C ASP A 71 13.10 -14.15 2.32
N ASP A 72 12.47 -13.39 1.42
CA ASP A 72 12.92 -12.05 1.06
C ASP A 72 12.61 -11.04 2.17
N HIS A 73 13.50 -10.05 2.33
CA HIS A 73 13.16 -8.80 3.00
C HIS A 73 12.60 -7.82 1.97
N VAL A 74 11.30 -7.59 2.01
CA VAL A 74 10.64 -6.63 1.13
C VAL A 74 10.89 -5.20 1.62
N VAL A 75 11.37 -4.34 0.73
CA VAL A 75 11.55 -2.91 1.00
C VAL A 75 10.63 -2.13 0.07
N ALA A 76 9.49 -1.69 0.58
CA ALA A 76 8.53 -0.91 -0.18
C ALA A 76 8.88 0.58 -0.22
N TYR A 77 8.73 1.22 -1.37
CA TYR A 77 8.84 2.67 -1.51
C TYR A 77 7.74 3.21 -2.43
N ASP A 78 7.59 4.51 -2.45
CA ASP A 78 6.76 5.23 -3.43
C ASP A 78 7.41 6.54 -3.89
N THR A 79 6.84 7.15 -4.92
CA THR A 79 7.35 8.40 -5.53
C THR A 79 6.97 9.66 -4.75
N THR A 80 6.15 9.57 -3.69
CA THR A 80 5.73 10.71 -2.87
C THR A 80 6.51 10.84 -1.57
N GLY A 81 7.20 9.78 -1.14
CA GLY A 81 8.03 9.75 0.04
C GLY A 81 7.52 8.87 1.17
N ILE A 82 6.28 9.01 1.57
CA ILE A 82 5.53 8.10 2.44
C ILE A 82 4.06 8.27 2.08
N GLY A 83 3.52 7.35 1.34
CA GLY A 83 2.13 7.36 0.92
C GLY A 83 1.65 5.93 0.72
N SER A 84 1.51 5.55 -0.53
CA SER A 84 1.00 4.23 -0.91
C SER A 84 1.93 3.06 -0.54
N ALA A 85 3.23 3.28 -0.37
CA ALA A 85 4.17 2.27 0.14
C ALA A 85 3.75 1.71 1.51
N ALA A 86 3.14 2.52 2.37
CA ALA A 86 2.61 2.07 3.66
C ALA A 86 1.50 1.01 3.50
N ARG A 87 0.68 1.11 2.43
CA ARG A 87 -0.31 0.08 2.10
C ARG A 87 0.36 -1.23 1.69
N VAL A 88 1.39 -1.18 0.86
CA VAL A 88 2.15 -2.38 0.45
C VAL A 88 2.74 -3.07 1.68
N TRP A 89 3.41 -2.31 2.55
CA TRP A 89 3.93 -2.80 3.83
C TRP A 89 2.84 -3.46 4.69
N TRP A 90 1.69 -2.83 4.82
CA TRP A 90 0.58 -3.38 5.59
C TRP A 90 0.01 -4.65 4.95
N MET A 91 -0.11 -4.72 3.62
CA MET A 91 -0.61 -5.91 2.91
C MET A 91 0.31 -7.11 3.13
N PHE A 92 1.62 -6.96 3.03
CA PHE A 92 2.55 -8.05 3.32
C PHE A 92 2.37 -8.57 4.76
N ARG A 93 2.27 -7.68 5.74
CA ARG A 93 2.03 -8.05 7.14
C ARG A 93 0.66 -8.68 7.36
N LEU A 94 -0.35 -8.16 6.69
CA LEU A 94 -1.70 -8.69 6.73
C LEU A 94 -1.74 -10.14 6.25
N PHE A 95 -0.93 -10.48 5.26
CA PHE A 95 -0.81 -11.83 4.71
C PHE A 95 0.33 -12.66 5.32
N GLY A 96 0.83 -12.24 6.49
CA GLY A 96 1.72 -13.03 7.33
C GLY A 96 3.21 -12.85 7.04
N HIS A 97 3.58 -12.05 6.05
CA HIS A 97 4.98 -11.76 5.73
C HIS A 97 5.47 -10.55 6.55
N ASN A 98 6.27 -10.82 7.60
CA ASN A 98 6.71 -9.77 8.54
C ASN A 98 8.06 -9.12 8.18
N HIS A 99 8.82 -9.72 7.26
CA HIS A 99 10.10 -9.17 6.79
C HIS A 99 9.86 -8.09 5.73
N VAL A 100 9.18 -7.04 6.12
CA VAL A 100 8.82 -5.91 5.25
C VAL A 100 9.10 -4.58 5.93
N SER A 101 9.68 -3.64 5.19
CA SER A 101 10.00 -2.27 5.62
C SER A 101 9.52 -1.26 4.58
N VAL A 102 9.38 0.00 5.00
CA VAL A 102 9.17 1.13 4.10
C VAL A 102 10.46 1.94 4.03
N LEU A 103 10.89 2.28 2.81
CA LEU A 103 12.05 3.17 2.59
C LEU A 103 11.68 4.57 3.07
N ASN A 104 12.33 5.03 4.13
CA ASN A 104 12.05 6.34 4.72
C ASN A 104 12.32 7.47 3.72
N GLY A 105 11.27 8.24 3.43
CA GLY A 105 11.29 9.32 2.44
C GLY A 105 11.22 8.85 0.98
N GLY A 106 11.02 7.55 0.73
CA GLY A 106 10.75 6.96 -0.58
C GLY A 106 11.75 7.31 -1.68
N LEU A 107 11.29 7.32 -2.92
CA LEU A 107 12.12 7.66 -4.09
C LEU A 107 12.77 9.05 -3.99
N PRO A 108 12.08 10.11 -3.50
CA PRO A 108 12.72 11.42 -3.34
C PRO A 108 13.94 11.40 -2.40
N ALA A 109 13.89 10.65 -1.29
CA ALA A 109 15.03 10.54 -0.38
C ALA A 109 16.16 9.71 -1.00
N TRP A 110 15.85 8.64 -1.70
CA TRP A 110 16.81 7.85 -2.45
C TRP A 110 17.60 8.70 -3.45
N GLN A 111 16.91 9.51 -4.25
CA GLN A 111 17.53 10.41 -5.22
C GLN A 111 18.39 11.49 -4.55
N ARG A 112 17.90 12.12 -3.47
CA ARG A 112 18.68 13.12 -2.72
C ARG A 112 19.95 12.54 -2.10
N SER A 113 19.95 11.28 -1.74
CA SER A 113 21.15 10.58 -1.22
C SER A 113 22.14 10.15 -2.31
N GLY A 114 21.86 10.46 -3.58
CA GLY A 114 22.72 10.06 -4.71
C GLY A 114 22.48 8.61 -5.15
N GLY A 115 21.38 8.00 -4.74
CA GLY A 115 21.00 6.64 -5.17
C GLY A 115 20.83 6.55 -6.69
N SER A 116 21.34 5.48 -7.29
CA SER A 116 21.24 5.27 -8.73
C SER A 116 19.81 4.99 -9.17
N MET A 117 19.48 5.39 -10.40
CA MET A 117 18.21 5.16 -11.05
C MET A 117 18.40 4.35 -12.33
N THR A 118 17.36 3.63 -12.73
CA THR A 118 17.33 2.88 -13.99
C THR A 118 15.93 2.91 -14.58
N ASN A 119 15.84 2.76 -15.89
CA ASN A 119 14.61 2.51 -16.64
C ASN A 119 14.56 1.06 -17.19
N LYS A 120 15.52 0.21 -16.79
CA LYS A 120 15.55 -1.19 -17.20
C LYS A 120 14.65 -1.99 -16.27
N ILE A 121 13.53 -2.46 -16.79
CA ILE A 121 12.62 -3.35 -16.07
C ILE A 121 13.31 -4.70 -15.87
N SER A 122 13.43 -5.12 -14.63
CA SER A 122 13.96 -6.44 -14.28
C SER A 122 12.87 -7.50 -14.47
N SER A 123 13.19 -8.59 -15.15
CA SER A 123 12.34 -9.78 -15.14
C SER A 123 12.79 -10.71 -14.04
N SER A 124 11.87 -11.14 -13.20
CA SER A 124 12.07 -12.20 -12.22
C SER A 124 11.31 -13.45 -12.64
N SER A 125 11.81 -14.63 -12.25
CA SER A 125 11.03 -15.86 -12.36
C SER A 125 10.00 -15.89 -11.23
N ALA A 126 8.83 -16.46 -11.49
CA ALA A 126 7.84 -16.67 -10.44
C ALA A 126 8.41 -17.56 -9.32
N THR A 127 8.03 -17.27 -8.09
CA THR A 127 8.39 -17.99 -6.86
C THR A 127 7.23 -18.84 -6.36
N ASP A 128 7.36 -19.42 -5.17
CA ASP A 128 6.29 -20.14 -4.46
C ASP A 128 5.94 -19.40 -3.16
N PHE A 129 5.46 -18.15 -3.31
CA PHE A 129 5.07 -17.35 -2.15
C PHE A 129 3.80 -17.91 -1.50
N SER A 130 3.81 -18.10 -0.21
CA SER A 130 2.65 -18.50 0.59
C SER A 130 2.14 -17.35 1.45
N ALA A 131 0.81 -17.19 1.50
CA ALA A 131 0.15 -16.12 2.24
C ALA A 131 -0.85 -16.66 3.26
N ARG A 132 -0.88 -16.06 4.44
CA ARG A 132 -1.84 -16.40 5.50
C ARG A 132 -2.44 -15.13 6.09
N LEU A 133 -3.76 -14.96 5.93
CA LEU A 133 -4.45 -13.78 6.44
C LEU A 133 -4.37 -13.66 7.97
N ASN A 134 -3.78 -12.58 8.45
CA ASN A 134 -3.77 -12.18 9.85
C ASN A 134 -4.96 -11.23 10.14
N LYS A 135 -6.07 -11.79 10.57
CA LYS A 135 -7.30 -11.04 10.86
C LYS A 135 -7.15 -9.98 11.94
N SER A 136 -6.10 -10.04 12.79
CA SER A 136 -5.89 -9.02 13.82
C SER A 136 -5.52 -7.64 13.25
N LEU A 137 -5.02 -7.60 12.01
CA LEU A 137 -4.64 -6.37 11.29
C LEU A 137 -5.74 -5.80 10.39
N LEU A 138 -6.93 -6.36 10.45
CA LEU A 138 -8.07 -5.93 9.62
C LEU A 138 -9.31 -5.78 10.51
N ARG A 139 -10.14 -4.78 10.20
CA ARG A 139 -11.49 -4.63 10.76
C ARG A 139 -12.50 -4.52 9.64
N THR A 140 -13.54 -5.32 9.73
CA THR A 140 -14.67 -5.28 8.81
C THR A 140 -15.62 -4.14 9.18
N ILE A 141 -16.48 -3.76 8.24
CA ILE A 141 -17.52 -2.74 8.49
C ILE A 141 -18.43 -3.13 9.68
N ASP A 142 -18.74 -4.41 9.85
CA ASP A 142 -19.60 -4.85 10.93
C ASP A 142 -18.90 -4.83 12.29
N GLU A 143 -17.57 -5.08 12.31
CA GLU A 143 -16.74 -4.89 13.51
C GLU A 143 -16.67 -3.41 13.88
N LEU A 144 -16.47 -2.50 12.91
CA LEU A 144 -16.50 -1.06 13.15
C LEU A 144 -17.86 -0.58 13.67
N LYS A 145 -18.97 -1.05 13.06
CA LYS A 145 -20.33 -0.72 13.56
C LYS A 145 -20.56 -1.18 15.00
N ARG A 146 -20.02 -2.33 15.38
CA ARG A 146 -20.05 -2.79 16.79
C ARG A 146 -19.19 -1.91 17.67
N ASN A 147 -17.96 -1.59 17.22
CA ASN A 147 -17.03 -0.79 17.99
C ASN A 147 -17.55 0.63 18.26
N VAL A 148 -18.28 1.25 17.35
CA VAL A 148 -18.96 2.55 17.59
C VAL A 148 -19.91 2.51 18.81
N LYS A 149 -20.46 1.34 19.13
CA LYS A 149 -21.36 1.15 20.28
C LYS A 149 -20.60 0.73 21.55
N THR A 150 -19.52 -0.01 21.39
CA THR A 150 -18.79 -0.61 22.54
C THR A 150 -17.58 0.19 22.97
N ASP A 151 -17.02 1.01 22.07
CA ASP A 151 -15.83 1.84 22.27
C ASP A 151 -14.61 1.06 22.82
N LEU A 152 -14.47 -0.21 22.41
CA LEU A 152 -13.40 -1.09 22.87
C LEU A 152 -12.06 -0.80 22.16
N GLU A 153 -12.11 -0.34 20.92
CA GLU A 153 -10.94 0.01 20.11
C GLU A 153 -11.03 1.47 19.71
N GLN A 154 -9.91 2.18 19.81
CA GLN A 154 -9.81 3.56 19.36
C GLN A 154 -9.75 3.64 17.85
N ILE A 155 -10.56 4.51 17.24
CA ILE A 155 -10.57 4.78 15.81
C ILE A 155 -9.77 6.04 15.53
N LEU A 156 -8.77 5.95 14.64
CA LEU A 156 -8.01 7.08 14.13
C LEU A 156 -8.36 7.34 12.67
N ASP A 157 -8.76 8.56 12.36
CA ASP A 157 -9.00 9.04 11.00
C ASP A 157 -7.78 9.82 10.53
N ALA A 158 -7.10 9.28 9.50
CA ALA A 158 -5.87 9.86 8.95
C ALA A 158 -6.11 10.93 7.87
N ARG A 159 -7.38 11.26 7.54
CA ARG A 159 -7.70 12.28 6.54
C ARG A 159 -7.42 13.69 7.06
N SER A 160 -7.37 14.67 6.13
CA SER A 160 -7.25 16.09 6.50
C SER A 160 -8.34 16.49 7.51
N TYR A 161 -8.03 17.47 8.36
CA TYR A 161 -8.98 17.97 9.35
C TYR A 161 -10.28 18.50 8.71
N GLY A 162 -10.17 19.11 7.52
CA GLY A 162 -11.32 19.61 6.78
C GLY A 162 -12.27 18.48 6.35
N ARG A 163 -11.74 17.38 5.85
CA ARG A 163 -12.51 16.17 5.50
C ARG A 163 -13.11 15.50 6.74
N PHE A 164 -12.33 15.38 7.81
CA PHE A 164 -12.79 14.83 9.08
C PHE A 164 -13.98 15.62 9.64
N THR A 165 -13.93 16.95 9.61
CA THR A 165 -15.00 17.83 10.12
C THR A 165 -16.16 18.02 9.14
N GLY A 166 -16.04 17.49 7.92
CA GLY A 166 -17.04 17.67 6.86
C GLY A 166 -17.04 19.07 6.23
N ARG A 167 -16.01 19.88 6.46
CA ARG A 167 -15.85 21.23 5.85
C ARG A 167 -15.29 21.19 4.44
N GLU A 168 -14.61 20.09 4.10
CA GLU A 168 -14.07 19.81 2.76
C GLU A 168 -14.82 18.63 2.15
N PRO A 169 -15.09 18.64 0.83
CA PRO A 169 -15.70 17.52 0.14
C PRO A 169 -14.74 16.33 0.08
N GLU A 170 -15.32 15.14 -0.05
CA GLU A 170 -14.54 13.95 -0.35
C GLU A 170 -14.05 13.98 -1.81
N PRO A 171 -12.82 13.50 -2.10
CA PRO A 171 -12.26 13.52 -3.45
C PRO A 171 -12.97 12.56 -4.42
N ARG A 172 -13.71 11.58 -3.90
CA ARG A 172 -14.51 10.64 -4.70
C ARG A 172 -15.99 11.02 -4.63
N PRO A 173 -16.70 11.06 -5.76
CA PRO A 173 -18.12 11.36 -5.79
C PRO A 173 -18.95 10.36 -4.97
N GLY A 174 -20.06 10.81 -4.40
CA GLY A 174 -21.02 9.95 -3.71
C GLY A 174 -20.64 9.58 -2.27
N LEU A 175 -19.48 9.98 -1.77
CA LEU A 175 -19.09 9.75 -0.38
C LEU A 175 -19.65 10.86 0.52
N ARG A 176 -20.13 10.46 1.70
CA ARG A 176 -20.60 11.40 2.72
C ARG A 176 -19.41 12.07 3.42
N SER A 177 -19.54 13.37 3.66
CA SER A 177 -18.60 14.14 4.49
C SER A 177 -18.74 13.80 5.98
N GLY A 178 -17.70 14.11 6.76
CA GLY A 178 -17.66 13.87 8.20
C GLY A 178 -16.85 12.62 8.55
N HIS A 179 -17.03 12.10 9.76
CA HIS A 179 -16.21 11.02 10.32
C HIS A 179 -17.04 9.95 11.03
N ILE A 180 -16.41 8.82 11.32
CA ILE A 180 -16.99 7.75 12.14
C ILE A 180 -17.15 8.25 13.58
N PRO A 181 -18.31 8.08 14.23
CA PRO A 181 -18.50 8.49 15.62
C PRO A 181 -17.37 7.96 16.53
N ASN A 182 -16.97 8.76 17.52
CA ASN A 182 -15.88 8.48 18.47
C ASN A 182 -14.48 8.36 17.87
N SER A 183 -14.29 8.67 16.58
CA SER A 183 -12.95 8.68 16.00
C SER A 183 -12.17 9.96 16.36
N LEU A 184 -10.86 9.80 16.53
CA LEU A 184 -9.91 10.90 16.65
C LEU A 184 -9.31 11.22 15.27
N ASN A 185 -8.91 12.47 15.06
CA ASN A 185 -8.23 12.84 13.83
C ASN A 185 -6.72 12.97 14.04
N LEU A 186 -5.96 12.21 13.29
CA LEU A 186 -4.51 12.31 13.17
C LEU A 186 -4.16 12.42 11.69
N PRO A 187 -4.15 13.64 11.13
CA PRO A 187 -3.96 13.84 9.70
C PRO A 187 -2.63 13.27 9.23
N PHE A 188 -2.68 12.52 8.14
CA PHE A 188 -1.52 12.15 7.36
C PHE A 188 -1.11 13.36 6.50
N PRO A 189 0.20 13.72 6.41
CA PRO A 189 0.70 14.86 5.65
C PRO A 189 0.41 14.79 4.16
#